data_be203f0ca378ab7de159082f7f9b3b62
#
_entry.id   be203f0ca378ab7de159082f7f9b3b62
#
_cell.length_a   1.000
_cell.length_b   1.000
_cell.length_c   1.000
_cell.angle_alpha   90.00
_cell.angle_beta   90.00
_cell.angle_gamma   90.00
#
_symmetry.space_group_name_H-M   'P 1'
#
loop_
_entity.id
_entity.type
_entity.pdbx_description
1 polymer ?
#
loop_
_entity_poly.entity_id
_entity_poly.type
_entity_poly.pdbx_seq_one_letter_code
_entity_poly.pdbx_strand_id
1 'polypeptide(L)'
;MPQNVEPLENLIDQFGRFPGVGRKGATRMAYEVMAMSNEQAMALAKAIEHAKTDLHRCRVCQDYTAGEVCGICASPKRDRSIICVVESPRDIQSIERTHEYNGLYHVLHGLISPMDGVGAEQLCVKELLARLNETVKEVIMATSPTVEGEATAMYLAKLIKPLGIKTTRLAYGLPVGSSLEYADETTLYRAMQGRGEL
;
A
#
# COMPACT_ATOMS: atom_id res chain seq x y z
N MET A 1 21.25 -10.60 34.18
CA MET A 1 19.87 -10.82 33.67
C MET A 1 19.77 -12.30 33.35
N PRO A 2 18.69 -13.02 33.69
CA PRO A 2 18.53 -14.38 33.21
C PRO A 2 18.52 -14.35 31.66
N GLN A 3 19.50 -15.01 31.06
CA GLN A 3 19.55 -15.16 29.61
C GLN A 3 18.52 -16.22 29.21
N ASN A 4 17.63 -15.87 28.26
CA ASN A 4 16.77 -16.86 27.64
C ASN A 4 17.66 -17.90 26.92
N VAL A 5 17.15 -19.11 26.75
CA VAL A 5 17.82 -20.11 25.92
C VAL A 5 17.88 -19.66 24.47
N GLU A 6 18.96 -19.97 23.76
CA GLU A 6 19.26 -19.49 22.41
C GLU A 6 18.07 -19.56 21.42
N PRO A 7 17.31 -20.67 21.29
CA PRO A 7 16.19 -20.73 20.36
C PRO A 7 15.07 -19.71 20.66
N LEU A 8 14.79 -19.46 21.94
CA LEU A 8 13.79 -18.49 22.36
C LEU A 8 14.27 -17.05 22.08
N GLU A 9 15.53 -16.75 22.32
CA GLU A 9 16.12 -15.45 22.04
C GLU A 9 16.09 -15.15 20.54
N ASN A 10 16.45 -16.12 19.70
CA ASN A 10 16.35 -16.01 18.26
C ASN A 10 14.91 -15.71 17.79
N LEU A 11 13.91 -16.36 18.37
CA LEU A 11 12.51 -16.09 18.03
C LEU A 11 12.09 -14.68 18.43
N ILE A 12 12.50 -14.21 19.62
CA ILE A 12 12.27 -12.84 20.09
C ILE A 12 12.90 -11.84 19.12
N ASP A 13 14.12 -12.08 18.68
CA ASP A 13 14.83 -11.20 17.75
C ASP A 13 14.13 -11.15 16.37
N GLN A 14 13.60 -12.27 15.87
CA GLN A 14 12.82 -12.25 14.62
C GLN A 14 11.55 -11.42 14.76
N PHE A 15 10.79 -11.53 15.85
CA PHE A 15 9.63 -10.68 16.08
C PHE A 15 9.99 -9.21 16.26
N GLY A 16 11.14 -8.92 16.87
CA GLY A 16 11.64 -7.55 17.04
C GLY A 16 12.01 -6.82 15.73
N ARG A 17 12.12 -7.55 14.61
CA ARG A 17 12.34 -6.95 13.27
C ARG A 17 11.09 -6.31 12.67
N PHE A 18 9.90 -6.60 13.21
CA PHE A 18 8.69 -5.98 12.70
C PHE A 18 8.58 -4.51 13.13
N PRO A 19 8.27 -3.59 12.20
CA PRO A 19 8.06 -2.19 12.54
C PRO A 19 7.01 -2.03 13.64
N GLY A 20 7.30 -1.22 14.66
CA GLY A 20 6.42 -1.00 15.80
C GLY A 20 6.44 -2.11 16.87
N VAL A 21 7.21 -3.18 16.67
CA VAL A 21 7.38 -4.24 17.68
C VAL A 21 8.67 -4.02 18.45
N GLY A 22 8.56 -3.42 19.66
CA GLY A 22 9.67 -3.31 20.58
C GLY A 22 9.98 -4.64 21.30
N ARG A 23 11.13 -4.70 21.99
CA ARG A 23 11.61 -5.89 22.72
C ARG A 23 10.53 -6.55 23.60
N LYS A 24 9.76 -5.75 24.36
CA LYS A 24 8.69 -6.26 25.22
C LYS A 24 7.57 -6.95 24.43
N GLY A 25 7.17 -6.36 23.30
CA GLY A 25 6.18 -6.96 22.40
C GLY A 25 6.68 -8.26 21.79
N ALA A 26 7.90 -8.24 21.24
CA ALA A 26 8.57 -9.41 20.67
C ALA A 26 8.67 -10.58 21.68
N THR A 27 9.08 -10.28 22.92
CA THR A 27 9.13 -11.27 23.98
C THR A 27 7.76 -11.90 24.24
N ARG A 28 6.71 -11.10 24.37
CA ARG A 28 5.34 -11.60 24.54
C ARG A 28 4.92 -12.52 23.40
N MET A 29 5.16 -12.10 22.15
CA MET A 29 4.82 -12.91 20.96
C MET A 29 5.56 -14.26 20.96
N ALA A 30 6.85 -14.27 21.34
CA ALA A 30 7.63 -15.49 21.40
C ALA A 30 7.10 -16.46 22.47
N TYR A 31 6.72 -15.97 23.64
CA TYR A 31 6.12 -16.81 24.68
C TYR A 31 4.73 -17.33 24.29
N GLU A 32 3.92 -16.55 23.56
CA GLU A 32 2.66 -17.04 22.99
C GLU A 32 2.89 -18.22 22.02
N VAL A 33 3.91 -18.15 21.17
CA VAL A 33 4.29 -19.28 20.30
C VAL A 33 4.70 -20.49 21.11
N MET A 34 5.44 -20.30 22.22
CA MET A 34 5.81 -21.41 23.12
C MET A 34 4.62 -22.04 23.85
N ALA A 35 3.53 -21.29 24.04
CA ALA A 35 2.29 -21.79 24.63
C ALA A 35 1.39 -22.53 23.64
N MET A 36 1.63 -22.38 22.33
CA MET A 36 0.89 -23.10 21.29
C MET A 36 1.21 -24.60 21.30
N SER A 37 0.29 -25.41 20.76
CA SER A 37 0.64 -26.80 20.42
C SER A 37 1.69 -26.82 19.30
N ASN A 38 2.47 -27.92 19.21
CA ASN A 38 3.43 -28.10 18.12
C ASN A 38 2.77 -27.97 16.72
N GLU A 39 1.53 -28.47 16.58
CA GLU A 39 0.78 -28.38 15.33
C GLU A 39 0.46 -26.94 14.96
N GLN A 40 0.02 -26.13 15.92
CA GLN A 40 -0.26 -24.70 15.72
C GLN A 40 1.00 -23.90 15.38
N ALA A 41 2.09 -24.14 16.10
CA ALA A 41 3.37 -23.47 15.84
C ALA A 41 3.92 -23.83 14.44
N MET A 42 3.86 -25.10 14.05
CA MET A 42 4.27 -25.55 12.71
C MET A 42 3.35 -25.02 11.61
N ALA A 43 2.04 -24.89 11.86
CA ALA A 43 1.12 -24.27 10.92
C ALA A 43 1.46 -22.80 10.69
N LEU A 44 1.80 -22.05 11.75
CA LEU A 44 2.26 -20.65 11.63
C LEU A 44 3.55 -20.57 10.81
N ALA A 45 4.54 -21.42 11.11
CA ALA A 45 5.80 -21.43 10.36
C ALA A 45 5.58 -21.71 8.86
N LYS A 46 4.75 -22.70 8.53
CA LYS A 46 4.37 -23.01 7.15
C LYS A 46 3.61 -21.86 6.48
N ALA A 47 2.73 -21.18 7.18
CA ALA A 47 1.99 -20.04 6.62
C ALA A 47 2.96 -18.90 6.22
N ILE A 48 3.98 -18.63 7.03
CA ILE A 48 5.03 -17.65 6.71
C ILE A 48 5.84 -18.11 5.48
N GLU A 49 6.25 -19.37 5.45
CA GLU A 49 6.98 -19.96 4.33
C GLU A 49 6.16 -19.85 3.03
N HIS A 50 4.93 -20.35 3.01
CA HIS A 50 4.04 -20.28 1.84
C HIS A 50 3.78 -18.84 1.38
N ALA A 51 3.57 -17.91 2.31
CA ALA A 51 3.41 -16.51 1.93
C ALA A 51 4.64 -15.94 1.21
N LYS A 52 5.85 -16.43 1.53
CA LYS A 52 7.10 -15.97 0.90
C LYS A 52 7.44 -16.71 -0.38
N THR A 53 7.07 -17.98 -0.50
CA THR A 53 7.40 -18.81 -1.67
C THR A 53 6.33 -18.71 -2.77
N ASP A 54 5.05 -18.64 -2.40
CA ASP A 54 3.95 -18.79 -3.33
C ASP A 54 3.41 -17.43 -3.83
N LEU A 55 3.66 -16.34 -3.07
CA LEU A 55 3.24 -15.00 -3.47
C LEU A 55 4.36 -14.24 -4.18
N HIS A 56 4.01 -13.67 -5.32
CA HIS A 56 4.87 -12.77 -6.08
C HIS A 56 4.06 -11.56 -6.58
N ARG A 57 4.71 -10.63 -7.24
CA ARG A 57 4.03 -9.45 -7.77
C ARG A 57 3.31 -9.80 -9.07
N CYS A 58 2.05 -9.38 -9.17
CA CYS A 58 1.29 -9.43 -10.41
C CYS A 58 2.05 -8.70 -11.52
N ARG A 59 2.29 -9.33 -12.64
CA ARG A 59 3.05 -8.75 -13.76
C ARG A 59 2.40 -7.47 -14.35
N VAL A 60 1.11 -7.22 -14.03
CA VAL A 60 0.37 -6.06 -14.54
C VAL A 60 0.35 -4.91 -13.54
N CYS A 61 -0.12 -5.14 -12.31
CA CYS A 61 -0.37 -4.07 -11.35
C CYS A 61 0.60 -4.02 -10.16
N GLN A 62 1.50 -4.98 -10.06
CA GLN A 62 2.49 -5.11 -8.98
C GLN A 62 1.89 -5.46 -7.60
N ASP A 63 0.58 -5.76 -7.50
CA ASP A 63 -0.03 -6.31 -6.28
C ASP A 63 0.41 -7.77 -6.06
N TYR A 64 0.28 -8.28 -4.84
CA TYR A 64 0.62 -9.67 -4.55
C TYR A 64 -0.41 -10.66 -5.12
N THR A 65 0.08 -11.75 -5.69
CA THR A 65 -0.72 -12.84 -6.27
C THR A 65 0.04 -14.16 -6.24
N ALA A 66 -0.70 -15.26 -6.21
CA ALA A 66 -0.14 -16.60 -6.43
C ALA A 66 -0.10 -17.00 -7.92
N GLY A 67 -0.79 -16.27 -8.81
CA GLY A 67 -0.78 -16.49 -10.25
C GLY A 67 -0.05 -15.37 -10.99
N GLU A 68 0.28 -15.53 -12.27
CA GLU A 68 0.95 -14.49 -13.06
C GLU A 68 0.22 -13.13 -13.03
N VAL A 69 -1.12 -13.16 -13.00
CA VAL A 69 -1.98 -11.98 -12.99
C VAL A 69 -2.99 -12.10 -11.85
N CYS A 70 -3.14 -11.05 -11.06
CA CYS A 70 -4.08 -11.04 -9.93
C CYS A 70 -5.55 -11.03 -10.41
N GLY A 71 -6.47 -11.41 -9.51
CA GLY A 71 -7.90 -11.49 -9.82
C GLY A 71 -8.51 -10.18 -10.32
N ILE A 72 -8.03 -9.03 -9.85
CA ILE A 72 -8.50 -7.71 -10.31
C ILE A 72 -8.09 -7.48 -11.76
N CYS A 73 -6.81 -7.69 -12.09
CA CYS A 73 -6.31 -7.48 -13.46
C CYS A 73 -6.87 -8.49 -14.47
N ALA A 74 -7.17 -9.72 -14.03
CA ALA A 74 -7.76 -10.76 -14.86
C ALA A 74 -9.28 -10.56 -15.09
N SER A 75 -9.96 -9.80 -14.25
CA SER A 75 -11.41 -9.63 -14.30
C SER A 75 -11.85 -8.87 -15.56
N PRO A 76 -12.76 -9.43 -16.39
CA PRO A 76 -13.32 -8.72 -17.54
C PRO A 76 -14.33 -7.63 -17.15
N LYS A 77 -14.75 -7.60 -15.87
CA LYS A 77 -15.74 -6.62 -15.38
C LYS A 77 -15.11 -5.28 -15.02
N ARG A 78 -13.78 -5.20 -14.95
CA ARG A 78 -13.05 -3.97 -14.55
C ARG A 78 -12.92 -3.01 -15.74
N ASP A 79 -13.09 -1.73 -15.45
CA ASP A 79 -12.83 -0.66 -16.41
C ASP A 79 -11.32 -0.49 -16.60
N ARG A 80 -10.86 -0.81 -17.80
CA ARG A 80 -9.43 -0.73 -18.16
C ARG A 80 -8.97 0.68 -18.52
N SER A 81 -9.91 1.62 -18.63
CA SER A 81 -9.59 3.01 -18.95
C SER A 81 -9.16 3.84 -17.74
N ILE A 82 -9.32 3.32 -16.53
CA ILE A 82 -9.00 4.02 -15.29
C ILE A 82 -8.02 3.20 -14.47
N ILE A 83 -6.90 3.82 -14.05
CA ILE A 83 -5.90 3.21 -13.18
C ILE A 83 -5.76 4.04 -11.90
N CYS A 84 -6.00 3.40 -10.76
CA CYS A 84 -5.74 3.98 -9.43
C CYS A 84 -4.35 3.58 -8.96
N VAL A 85 -3.46 4.56 -8.80
CA VAL A 85 -2.08 4.35 -8.35
C VAL A 85 -2.03 4.49 -6.83
N VAL A 86 -1.59 3.44 -6.16
CA VAL A 86 -1.47 3.34 -4.71
C VAL A 86 -0.02 3.10 -4.29
N GLU A 87 0.34 3.46 -3.07
CA GLU A 87 1.70 3.24 -2.54
C GLU A 87 1.93 1.81 -2.08
N SER A 88 0.89 1.14 -1.58
CA SER A 88 0.97 -0.18 -0.93
C SER A 88 -0.19 -1.09 -1.37
N PRO A 89 0.00 -2.42 -1.43
CA PRO A 89 -1.08 -3.38 -1.65
C PRO A 89 -2.25 -3.25 -0.67
N ARG A 90 -2.00 -2.81 0.56
CA ARG A 90 -3.03 -2.62 1.59
C ARG A 90 -4.05 -1.55 1.22
N ASP A 91 -3.64 -0.56 0.43
CA ASP A 91 -4.52 0.53 0.01
C ASP A 91 -5.60 0.04 -0.96
N ILE A 92 -5.26 -0.95 -1.82
CA ILE A 92 -6.22 -1.62 -2.69
C ILE A 92 -7.38 -2.18 -1.86
N GLN A 93 -7.07 -2.91 -0.79
CA GLN A 93 -8.10 -3.50 0.07
C GLN A 93 -9.00 -2.43 0.73
N SER A 94 -8.44 -1.27 1.05
CA SER A 94 -9.21 -0.17 1.62
C SER A 94 -10.17 0.45 0.61
N ILE A 95 -9.75 0.61 -0.65
CA ILE A 95 -10.60 1.13 -1.72
C ILE A 95 -11.64 0.07 -2.12
N GLU A 96 -11.26 -1.20 -2.28
CA GLU A 96 -12.18 -2.29 -2.65
C GLU A 96 -13.34 -2.48 -1.62
N ARG A 97 -13.10 -2.20 -0.34
CA ARG A 97 -14.16 -2.27 0.69
C ARG A 97 -15.27 -1.24 0.48
N THR A 98 -15.04 -0.19 -0.30
CA THR A 98 -16.10 0.77 -0.64
C THR A 98 -17.10 0.21 -1.65
N HIS A 99 -16.69 -0.78 -2.46
CA HIS A 99 -17.44 -1.35 -3.57
C HIS A 99 -17.83 -0.34 -4.68
N GLU A 100 -17.27 0.87 -4.65
CA GLU A 100 -17.59 1.97 -5.59
C GLU A 100 -16.56 2.11 -6.72
N TYR A 101 -15.38 1.53 -6.58
CA TYR A 101 -14.33 1.62 -7.58
C TYR A 101 -14.29 0.38 -8.47
N ASN A 102 -14.44 0.59 -9.78
CA ASN A 102 -14.46 -0.50 -10.76
C ASN A 102 -13.26 -0.47 -11.74
N GLY A 103 -12.30 0.42 -11.55
CA GLY A 103 -11.09 0.50 -12.38
C GLY A 103 -10.01 -0.53 -12.01
N LEU A 104 -8.84 -0.36 -12.60
CA LEU A 104 -7.64 -1.14 -12.31
C LEU A 104 -6.75 -0.40 -11.29
N TYR A 105 -5.81 -1.13 -10.69
CA TYR A 105 -4.83 -0.57 -9.76
C TYR A 105 -3.41 -0.65 -10.31
N HIS A 106 -2.53 0.13 -9.71
CA HIS A 106 -1.08 -0.03 -9.81
C HIS A 106 -0.42 0.28 -8.47
N VAL A 107 0.42 -0.63 -7.99
CA VAL A 107 1.13 -0.51 -6.72
C VAL A 107 2.55 -0.03 -6.95
N LEU A 108 2.93 1.05 -6.30
CA LEU A 108 4.29 1.61 -6.39
C LEU A 108 5.29 0.88 -5.48
N HIS A 109 4.83 0.26 -4.40
CA HIS A 109 5.63 -0.32 -3.31
C HIS A 109 6.50 0.68 -2.56
N GLY A 110 6.01 1.90 -2.39
CA GLY A 110 6.65 2.97 -1.64
C GLY A 110 6.33 4.34 -2.19
N LEU A 111 7.02 5.34 -1.66
CA LEU A 111 6.95 6.74 -2.05
C LEU A 111 8.36 7.27 -2.28
N ILE A 112 8.50 8.30 -3.09
CA ILE A 112 9.76 9.03 -3.24
C ILE A 112 10.04 9.74 -1.91
N SER A 113 11.13 9.35 -1.25
CA SER A 113 11.58 9.92 0.01
C SER A 113 13.10 10.13 -0.03
N PRO A 114 13.58 11.34 -0.40
CA PRO A 114 15.00 11.62 -0.42
C PRO A 114 15.66 11.48 0.95
N MET A 115 14.92 11.74 2.03
CA MET A 115 15.41 11.60 3.41
C MET A 115 15.73 10.14 3.76
N ASP A 116 14.97 9.19 3.20
CA ASP A 116 15.16 7.75 3.39
C ASP A 116 16.00 7.13 2.26
N GLY A 117 16.51 7.95 1.33
CA GLY A 117 17.27 7.48 0.18
C GLY A 117 16.44 6.73 -0.86
N VAL A 118 15.12 6.94 -0.89
CA VAL A 118 14.22 6.26 -1.84
C VAL A 118 13.97 7.15 -3.05
N GLY A 119 14.52 6.76 -4.19
CA GLY A 119 14.29 7.40 -5.49
C GLY A 119 13.17 6.71 -6.30
N ALA A 120 12.80 7.36 -7.41
CA ALA A 120 11.76 6.84 -8.30
C ALA A 120 12.14 5.50 -8.98
N GLU A 121 13.43 5.21 -9.11
CA GLU A 121 13.96 3.97 -9.67
C GLU A 121 13.75 2.74 -8.78
N GLN A 122 13.49 2.95 -7.49
CA GLN A 122 13.20 1.89 -6.52
C GLN A 122 11.70 1.56 -6.47
N LEU A 123 10.87 2.40 -7.11
CA LEU A 123 9.43 2.23 -7.18
C LEU A 123 9.02 1.62 -8.53
N CYS A 124 7.83 1.00 -8.57
CA CYS A 124 7.28 0.40 -9.79
C CYS A 124 6.74 1.45 -10.79
N VAL A 125 7.50 2.52 -11.03
CA VAL A 125 7.12 3.60 -11.96
C VAL A 125 7.25 3.18 -13.42
N LYS A 126 8.30 2.43 -13.76
CA LYS A 126 8.53 1.93 -15.13
C LYS A 126 7.38 1.02 -15.58
N GLU A 127 6.95 0.14 -14.67
CA GLU A 127 5.84 -0.79 -14.88
C GLU A 127 4.51 -0.05 -15.04
N LEU A 128 4.29 1.06 -14.32
CA LEU A 128 3.15 1.94 -14.52
C LEU A 128 3.17 2.53 -15.93
N LEU A 129 4.27 3.18 -16.31
CA LEU A 129 4.39 3.85 -17.61
C LEU A 129 4.21 2.89 -18.79
N ALA A 130 4.71 1.65 -18.66
CA ALA A 130 4.54 0.60 -19.68
C ALA A 130 3.07 0.18 -19.90
N ARG A 131 2.17 0.47 -18.96
CA ARG A 131 0.73 0.17 -19.04
C ARG A 131 -0.07 1.30 -19.70
N LEU A 132 0.50 2.50 -19.78
CA LEU A 132 -0.18 3.68 -20.28
C LEU A 132 -0.20 3.64 -21.80
N ASN A 133 -1.37 3.30 -22.35
CA ASN A 133 -1.64 3.23 -23.77
C ASN A 133 -2.91 4.02 -24.09
N GLU A 134 -3.32 4.04 -25.34
CA GLU A 134 -4.50 4.80 -25.84
C GLU A 134 -5.84 4.42 -25.17
N THR A 135 -5.91 3.24 -24.53
CA THR A 135 -7.13 2.82 -23.81
C THR A 135 -7.25 3.47 -22.45
N VAL A 136 -6.12 3.90 -21.82
CA VAL A 136 -6.11 4.54 -20.50
C VAL A 136 -6.45 6.03 -20.65
N LYS A 137 -7.56 6.42 -20.06
CA LYS A 137 -8.07 7.80 -20.09
C LYS A 137 -7.75 8.58 -18.83
N GLU A 138 -7.68 7.89 -17.69
CA GLU A 138 -7.46 8.53 -16.39
C GLU A 138 -6.54 7.72 -15.50
N VAL A 139 -5.62 8.43 -14.83
CA VAL A 139 -4.80 7.90 -13.75
C VAL A 139 -5.12 8.68 -12.48
N ILE A 140 -5.64 7.98 -11.47
CA ILE A 140 -5.97 8.54 -10.16
C ILE A 140 -4.78 8.34 -9.23
N MET A 141 -4.22 9.41 -8.68
CA MET A 141 -3.19 9.36 -7.67
C MET A 141 -3.84 9.16 -6.29
N ALA A 142 -3.67 7.97 -5.72
CA ALA A 142 -4.19 7.58 -4.41
C ALA A 142 -3.05 7.30 -3.41
N THR A 143 -1.97 8.08 -3.51
CA THR A 143 -0.89 8.08 -2.51
C THR A 143 -1.34 8.84 -1.26
N SER A 144 -0.74 8.54 -0.11
CA SER A 144 -1.04 9.22 1.16
C SER A 144 -0.88 10.74 1.07
N PRO A 145 -1.64 11.54 1.85
CA PRO A 145 -1.56 13.01 1.86
C PRO A 145 -0.36 13.54 2.68
N THR A 146 0.77 12.85 2.61
CA THR A 146 2.06 13.24 3.20
C THR A 146 2.89 14.04 2.20
N VAL A 147 3.99 14.64 2.65
CA VAL A 147 4.93 15.36 1.78
C VAL A 147 5.48 14.44 0.68
N GLU A 148 5.85 13.20 1.06
CA GLU A 148 6.36 12.17 0.15
C GLU A 148 5.29 11.71 -0.84
N GLY A 149 4.06 11.51 -0.36
CA GLY A 149 2.93 11.12 -1.22
C GLY A 149 2.57 12.20 -2.23
N GLU A 150 2.61 13.49 -1.83
CA GLU A 150 2.42 14.63 -2.74
C GLU A 150 3.55 14.72 -3.76
N ALA A 151 4.80 14.65 -3.31
CA ALA A 151 5.96 14.70 -4.20
C ALA A 151 5.91 13.58 -5.24
N THR A 152 5.55 12.36 -4.80
CA THR A 152 5.39 11.19 -5.68
C THR A 152 4.27 11.40 -6.70
N ALA A 153 3.10 11.90 -6.25
CA ALA A 153 1.98 12.19 -7.15
C ALA A 153 2.33 13.26 -8.19
N MET A 154 3.01 14.34 -7.75
CA MET A 154 3.47 15.40 -8.67
C MET A 154 4.51 14.89 -9.66
N TYR A 155 5.43 14.06 -9.23
CA TYR A 155 6.43 13.44 -10.09
C TYR A 155 5.75 12.59 -11.18
N LEU A 156 4.85 11.68 -10.79
CA LEU A 156 4.09 10.84 -11.72
C LEU A 156 3.23 11.68 -12.69
N ALA A 157 2.57 12.71 -12.17
CA ALA A 157 1.76 13.61 -13.01
C ALA A 157 2.60 14.31 -14.11
N LYS A 158 3.84 14.70 -13.81
CA LYS A 158 4.77 15.28 -14.81
C LYS A 158 5.12 14.27 -15.91
N LEU A 159 5.22 12.99 -15.60
CA LEU A 159 5.50 11.94 -16.59
C LEU A 159 4.27 11.56 -17.41
N ILE A 160 3.08 11.59 -16.82
CA ILE A 160 1.84 11.07 -17.43
C ILE A 160 1.12 12.15 -18.26
N LYS A 161 1.07 13.41 -17.80
CA LYS A 161 0.39 14.50 -18.52
C LYS A 161 0.84 14.67 -19.97
N PRO A 162 2.13 14.57 -20.34
CA PRO A 162 2.55 14.67 -21.73
C PRO A 162 2.00 13.58 -22.63
N LEU A 163 1.54 12.46 -22.08
CA LEU A 163 0.90 11.37 -22.81
C LEU A 163 -0.58 11.66 -23.13
N GLY A 164 -1.12 12.82 -22.76
CA GLY A 164 -2.52 13.20 -22.97
C GLY A 164 -3.50 12.50 -22.03
N ILE A 165 -3.04 11.81 -20.99
CA ILE A 165 -3.86 11.08 -20.03
C ILE A 165 -4.26 12.01 -18.89
N LYS A 166 -5.56 12.05 -18.56
CA LYS A 166 -6.08 12.80 -17.41
C LYS A 166 -5.46 12.27 -16.11
N THR A 167 -4.88 13.15 -15.33
CA THR A 167 -4.29 12.81 -14.03
C THR A 167 -5.10 13.49 -12.94
N THR A 168 -5.69 12.72 -12.06
CA THR A 168 -6.49 13.20 -10.92
C THR A 168 -5.87 12.75 -9.61
N ARG A 169 -6.38 13.27 -8.50
CA ARG A 169 -5.99 12.89 -7.15
C ARG A 169 -7.23 12.70 -6.29
N LEU A 170 -7.14 11.82 -5.29
CA LEU A 170 -8.20 11.70 -4.30
C LEU A 170 -8.41 13.06 -3.61
N ALA A 171 -9.67 13.44 -3.45
CA ALA A 171 -10.02 14.68 -2.78
C ALA A 171 -9.57 14.66 -1.31
N TYR A 172 -9.13 15.82 -0.82
CA TYR A 172 -8.92 16.04 0.60
C TYR A 172 -10.24 16.46 1.21
N GLY A 173 -10.67 15.77 2.26
CA GLY A 173 -11.96 16.04 2.90
C GLY A 173 -11.92 15.87 4.39
N LEU A 174 -12.94 16.43 5.03
CA LEU A 174 -13.23 16.19 6.44
C LEU A 174 -13.79 14.77 6.60
N PRO A 175 -13.37 14.01 7.63
CA PRO A 175 -13.97 12.72 7.89
C PRO A 175 -15.47 12.85 8.15
N VAL A 176 -16.27 11.98 7.54
CA VAL A 176 -17.73 11.98 7.74
C VAL A 176 -18.05 11.72 9.20
N GLY A 177 -18.91 12.59 9.79
CA GLY A 177 -19.28 12.51 11.20
C GLY A 177 -18.32 13.21 12.17
N SER A 178 -17.22 13.82 11.68
CA SER A 178 -16.35 14.64 12.53
C SER A 178 -16.91 16.06 12.66
N SER A 179 -16.65 16.70 13.82
CA SER A 179 -16.92 18.14 14.01
C SER A 179 -15.78 18.98 13.42
N LEU A 180 -16.12 20.13 12.83
CA LEU A 180 -15.14 21.07 12.28
C LEU A 180 -14.14 21.57 13.33
N GLU A 181 -14.53 21.68 14.60
CA GLU A 181 -13.67 22.17 15.68
C GLU A 181 -12.46 21.25 15.98
N TYR A 182 -12.55 19.97 15.59
CA TYR A 182 -11.46 18.99 15.79
C TYR A 182 -10.55 18.82 14.57
N ALA A 183 -10.87 19.48 13.46
CA ALA A 183 -10.05 19.42 12.28
C ALA A 183 -8.87 20.40 12.40
N ASP A 184 -7.66 19.92 12.03
CA ASP A 184 -6.49 20.78 12.00
C ASP A 184 -6.58 21.82 10.85
N GLU A 185 -5.80 22.90 10.96
CA GLU A 185 -5.81 24.02 10.01
C GLU A 185 -5.49 23.59 8.57
N THR A 186 -4.57 22.62 8.40
CA THR A 186 -4.17 22.12 7.08
C THR A 186 -5.30 21.34 6.43
N THR A 187 -5.97 20.48 7.18
CA THR A 187 -7.13 19.71 6.71
C THR A 187 -8.28 20.65 6.33
N LEU A 188 -8.61 21.66 7.15
CA LEU A 188 -9.61 22.65 6.83
C LEU A 188 -9.27 23.47 5.58
N TYR A 189 -8.03 23.93 5.48
CA TYR A 189 -7.54 24.67 4.30
C TYR A 189 -7.71 23.83 3.02
N ARG A 190 -7.28 22.56 3.02
CA ARG A 190 -7.40 21.67 1.86
C ARG A 190 -8.85 21.36 1.51
N ALA A 191 -9.73 21.14 2.51
CA ALA A 191 -11.16 20.92 2.30
C ALA A 191 -11.82 22.16 1.67
N MET A 192 -11.45 23.37 2.10
CA MET A 192 -11.94 24.63 1.51
C MET A 192 -11.46 24.83 0.08
N GLN A 193 -10.23 24.42 -0.25
CA GLN A 193 -9.72 24.47 -1.63
C GLN A 193 -10.44 23.46 -2.55
N GLY A 194 -10.75 22.28 -2.03
CA GLY A 194 -11.43 21.20 -2.76
C GLY A 194 -12.96 21.24 -2.71
N ARG A 195 -13.56 22.33 -2.21
CA ARG A 195 -15.03 22.46 -2.12
C ARG A 195 -15.70 22.35 -3.49
N GLY A 196 -16.78 21.56 -3.56
CA GLY A 196 -17.63 21.42 -4.76
C GLY A 196 -18.91 22.22 -4.67
N GLU A 197 -19.60 22.35 -5.79
CA GLU A 197 -21.00 22.84 -5.84
C GLU A 197 -21.94 21.75 -5.31
N LEU A 198 -23.04 22.17 -4.67
CA LEU A 198 -24.09 21.28 -4.16
C LEU A 198 -25.13 20.97 -5.24
#